data_8c71ef64fe66ffd42344ca776b236244
#
_entry.id   8c71ef64fe66ffd42344ca776b236244
#
_cell.length_a   1.000
_cell.length_b   1.000
_cell.length_c   1.000
_cell.angle_alpha   90.00
_cell.angle_beta   90.00
_cell.angle_gamma   90.00
#
_symmetry.space_group_name_H-M   'P 1'
#
loop_
_entity.id
_entity.type
_entity.pdbx_description
1 polymer ?
#
loop_
_entity_poly.entity_id
_entity_poly.type
_entity_poly.pdbx_seq_one_letter_code
_entity_poly.pdbx_strand_id
1 'polypeptide(L)'
;MPTTSQTLQETKNAKLQVITAETPIIEIDKLHVSSKGSKILKNINTTFQKNKITVLLGPSGCGKTTMLKCLNRLTDLYPDLKLSGSIRIDGEDILDSYRDITAIRQKMGLLLQRPFPLPMSIYENIAYGLRLKGIRNKKIISAKVEKHLKEVALWEEVKDRLKTSAQRLSIGQQQRLCLARGLAVEPEIILADEPCSALDPISSRVIEEKFIKLKTDYTIVLVTHILRQAKRLADNVIFMYYGEIVESGPAQQIFEDPKTDILKEYLRVGH
;
A
#
# COMPACT_ATOMS: atom_id res chain seq x y z
N MET A 1 -44.43 29.29 18.77
CA MET A 1 -44.47 27.89 18.28
C MET A 1 -43.80 27.87 16.90
N PRO A 2 -42.72 27.16 16.70
CA PRO A 2 -42.11 27.10 15.39
C PRO A 2 -43.01 26.27 14.43
N THR A 3 -43.11 26.77 13.19
CA THR A 3 -43.97 26.20 12.14
C THR A 3 -43.42 24.85 11.65
N THR A 4 -44.34 23.93 11.36
CA THR A 4 -44.06 22.54 10.88
C THR A 4 -43.10 22.46 9.70
N SER A 5 -42.93 23.54 8.92
CA SER A 5 -41.96 23.65 7.81
C SER A 5 -40.51 23.79 8.26
N GLN A 6 -40.24 24.43 9.42
CA GLN A 6 -38.86 24.59 9.92
C GLN A 6 -38.32 23.27 10.50
N THR A 7 -39.18 22.52 11.19
CA THR A 7 -38.83 21.20 11.75
C THR A 7 -38.55 20.15 10.67
N LEU A 8 -39.23 20.24 9.51
CA LEU A 8 -39.01 19.34 8.36
C LEU A 8 -37.72 19.70 7.59
N GLN A 9 -37.32 20.98 7.58
CA GLN A 9 -36.08 21.44 6.95
C GLN A 9 -34.86 21.10 7.81
N GLU A 10 -34.96 21.22 9.14
CA GLU A 10 -33.93 20.82 10.08
C GLU A 10 -33.74 19.30 10.10
N THR A 11 -34.79 18.51 10.01
CA THR A 11 -34.71 17.04 9.93
C THR A 11 -34.18 16.55 8.58
N LYS A 12 -34.41 17.27 7.50
CA LYS A 12 -33.78 17.02 6.18
C LYS A 12 -32.28 17.39 6.19
N ASN A 13 -31.91 18.52 6.78
CA ASN A 13 -30.51 18.93 6.88
C ASN A 13 -29.71 18.02 7.85
N ALA A 14 -30.31 17.52 8.92
CA ALA A 14 -29.70 16.53 9.81
C ALA A 14 -29.54 15.16 9.14
N LYS A 15 -30.40 14.78 8.19
CA LYS A 15 -30.25 13.56 7.38
C LYS A 15 -29.28 13.69 6.20
N LEU A 16 -28.89 14.91 5.79
CA LEU A 16 -27.88 15.15 4.76
C LEU A 16 -26.45 15.31 5.32
N GLN A 17 -26.29 15.30 6.62
CA GLN A 17 -25.00 15.21 7.31
C GLN A 17 -24.67 13.81 7.84
N VAL A 18 -25.27 12.76 7.28
CA VAL A 18 -24.60 11.47 7.23
C VAL A 18 -23.49 11.63 6.18
N ILE A 19 -22.38 12.24 6.61
CA ILE A 19 -21.08 11.99 6.00
C ILE A 19 -21.03 10.47 5.92
N THR A 20 -21.08 9.92 4.73
CA THR A 20 -20.79 8.51 4.49
C THR A 20 -19.38 8.31 5.02
N ALA A 21 -19.26 7.82 6.24
CA ALA A 21 -18.00 7.32 6.76
C ALA A 21 -17.59 6.24 5.75
N GLU A 22 -16.61 6.58 4.87
CA GLU A 22 -16.13 5.65 3.86
C GLU A 22 -15.71 4.40 4.60
N THR A 23 -16.39 3.29 4.35
CA THR A 23 -16.11 2.02 5.02
C THR A 23 -14.64 1.67 4.74
N PRO A 24 -13.81 1.48 5.77
CA PRO A 24 -12.42 1.18 5.57
C PRO A 24 -12.26 -0.17 4.86
N ILE A 25 -11.31 -0.26 3.94
CA ILE A 25 -11.02 -1.52 3.24
C ILE A 25 -10.17 -2.46 4.12
N ILE A 26 -9.33 -1.88 5.01
CA ILE A 26 -8.53 -2.65 5.97
C ILE A 26 -8.81 -2.10 7.37
N GLU A 27 -9.04 -3.01 8.31
CA GLU A 27 -9.18 -2.72 9.73
C GLU A 27 -8.20 -3.59 10.52
N ILE A 28 -7.48 -2.98 11.45
CA ILE A 28 -6.59 -3.68 12.38
C ILE A 28 -7.07 -3.40 13.80
N ASP A 29 -7.33 -4.46 14.57
CA ASP A 29 -7.73 -4.38 15.97
C ASP A 29 -6.77 -5.18 16.85
N LYS A 30 -6.16 -4.47 17.82
CA LYS A 30 -5.26 -5.01 18.86
C LYS A 30 -4.17 -5.93 18.30
N LEU A 31 -3.61 -5.59 17.14
CA LEU A 31 -2.56 -6.40 16.54
C LEU A 31 -1.27 -6.32 17.37
N HIS A 32 -0.81 -7.46 17.80
CA HIS A 32 0.50 -7.65 18.41
C HIS A 32 1.34 -8.60 17.56
N VAL A 33 2.62 -8.28 17.41
CA VAL A 33 3.60 -9.16 16.76
C VAL A 33 4.82 -9.27 17.65
N SER A 34 5.28 -10.49 17.89
CA SER A 34 6.51 -10.75 18.63
C SER A 34 7.39 -11.78 17.93
N SER A 35 8.70 -11.72 18.17
CA SER A 35 9.69 -12.70 17.72
C SER A 35 10.64 -13.02 18.85
N LYS A 36 10.81 -14.30 19.17
CA LYS A 36 11.74 -14.77 20.23
C LYS A 36 11.61 -14.00 21.54
N GLY A 37 10.37 -13.67 21.94
CA GLY A 37 10.07 -12.92 23.16
C GLY A 37 10.14 -11.40 23.04
N SER A 38 10.72 -10.85 21.97
CA SER A 38 10.77 -9.41 21.73
C SER A 38 9.51 -8.94 21.02
N LYS A 39 8.86 -7.87 21.54
CA LYS A 39 7.67 -7.27 20.95
C LYS A 39 8.08 -6.35 19.78
N ILE A 40 7.58 -6.64 18.59
CA ILE A 40 7.82 -5.86 17.35
C ILE A 40 6.68 -4.87 17.11
N LEU A 41 5.43 -5.34 17.22
CA LEU A 41 4.23 -4.49 17.18
C LEU A 41 3.45 -4.66 18.47
N LYS A 42 2.91 -3.54 18.97
CA LYS A 42 2.28 -3.49 20.28
C LYS A 42 0.95 -2.77 20.18
N ASN A 43 -0.15 -3.53 20.32
CA ASN A 43 -1.51 -2.98 20.37
C ASN A 43 -1.85 -2.04 19.20
N ILE A 44 -1.56 -2.45 17.98
CA ILE A 44 -1.85 -1.67 16.78
C ILE A 44 -3.35 -1.67 16.53
N ASN A 45 -3.93 -0.47 16.48
CA ASN A 45 -5.33 -0.23 16.14
C ASN A 45 -5.37 0.86 15.07
N THR A 46 -5.86 0.55 13.87
CA THR A 46 -5.93 1.51 12.76
C THR A 46 -6.83 1.01 11.63
N THR A 47 -7.20 1.93 10.75
CA THR A 47 -7.98 1.63 9.54
C THR A 47 -7.33 2.26 8.32
N PHE A 48 -7.57 1.66 7.14
CA PHE A 48 -7.12 2.20 5.86
C PHE A 48 -8.34 2.45 4.98
N GLN A 49 -8.46 3.67 4.51
CA GLN A 49 -9.57 4.10 3.67
C GLN A 49 -9.36 3.65 2.23
N LYS A 50 -10.46 3.25 1.59
CA LYS A 50 -10.46 2.83 0.18
C LYS A 50 -10.00 3.98 -0.72
N ASN A 51 -9.23 3.65 -1.78
CA ASN A 51 -8.77 4.61 -2.80
C ASN A 51 -8.02 5.83 -2.21
N LYS A 52 -7.25 5.61 -1.15
CA LYS A 52 -6.36 6.59 -0.53
C LYS A 52 -4.94 6.05 -0.45
N ILE A 53 -3.98 6.96 -0.42
CA ILE A 53 -2.60 6.63 -0.09
C ILE A 53 -2.42 6.85 1.41
N THR A 54 -2.26 5.75 2.17
CA THR A 54 -1.87 5.83 3.58
C THR A 54 -0.38 5.54 3.71
N VAL A 55 0.36 6.48 4.25
CA VAL A 55 1.80 6.35 4.46
C VAL A 55 2.09 5.91 5.89
N LEU A 56 2.80 4.79 6.04
CA LEU A 56 3.42 4.37 7.29
C LEU A 56 4.76 5.08 7.44
N LEU A 57 4.83 6.05 8.34
CA LEU A 57 5.99 6.91 8.59
C LEU A 57 6.65 6.53 9.92
N GLY A 58 7.95 6.72 10.05
CA GLY A 58 8.70 6.53 11.31
C GLY A 58 10.12 6.06 11.09
N PRO A 59 10.95 6.02 12.14
CA PRO A 59 12.34 5.64 12.05
C PRO A 59 12.53 4.18 11.59
N SER A 60 13.75 3.86 11.13
CA SER A 60 14.09 2.49 10.77
C SER A 60 13.96 1.56 11.98
N GLY A 61 13.45 0.34 11.75
CA GLY A 61 13.26 -0.66 12.81
C GLY A 61 12.02 -0.49 13.69
N CYS A 62 11.17 0.55 13.50
CA CYS A 62 9.98 0.75 14.34
C CYS A 62 8.79 -0.19 14.01
N GLY A 63 8.92 -1.12 13.06
CA GLY A 63 7.88 -2.12 12.79
C GLY A 63 7.07 -1.92 11.49
N LYS A 64 7.29 -0.87 10.70
CA LYS A 64 6.51 -0.56 9.46
C LYS A 64 6.46 -1.71 8.46
N THR A 65 7.62 -2.24 8.08
CA THR A 65 7.72 -3.41 7.17
C THR A 65 7.05 -4.65 7.76
N THR A 66 7.14 -4.85 9.08
CA THR A 66 6.45 -5.96 9.75
C THR A 66 4.94 -5.79 9.65
N MET A 67 4.42 -4.59 9.91
CA MET A 67 3.00 -4.30 9.75
C MET A 67 2.54 -4.53 8.30
N LEU A 68 3.31 -4.07 7.31
CA LEU A 68 3.01 -4.31 5.90
C LEU A 68 2.96 -5.82 5.57
N LYS A 69 3.90 -6.62 6.12
CA LYS A 69 3.93 -8.08 5.95
C LYS A 69 2.75 -8.78 6.62
N CYS A 70 2.19 -8.23 7.70
CA CYS A 70 1.00 -8.79 8.32
C CYS A 70 -0.22 -8.69 7.39
N LEU A 71 -0.35 -7.58 6.64
CA LEU A 71 -1.50 -7.34 5.76
C LEU A 71 -1.67 -8.41 4.66
N ASN A 72 -0.59 -9.01 4.17
CA ASN A 72 -0.63 -10.04 3.12
C ASN A 72 -0.17 -11.41 3.60
N ARG A 73 -0.10 -11.60 4.92
CA ARG A 73 0.32 -12.86 5.55
C ARG A 73 1.69 -13.37 5.10
N LEU A 74 2.60 -12.47 4.72
CA LEU A 74 4.01 -12.85 4.52
C LEU A 74 4.69 -13.24 5.85
N THR A 75 4.12 -12.84 6.97
CA THR A 75 4.55 -13.25 8.31
C THR A 75 4.50 -14.75 8.51
N ASP A 76 3.64 -15.47 7.82
CA ASP A 76 3.51 -16.94 7.88
C ASP A 76 4.78 -17.67 7.39
N LEU A 77 5.63 -16.97 6.62
CA LEU A 77 6.93 -17.50 6.18
C LEU A 77 8.02 -17.42 7.26
N TYR A 78 7.71 -16.80 8.40
CA TYR A 78 8.65 -16.61 9.51
C TYR A 78 8.13 -17.32 10.77
N PRO A 79 8.54 -18.59 11.03
CA PRO A 79 8.01 -19.40 12.14
C PRO A 79 8.22 -18.78 13.53
N ASP A 80 9.24 -17.92 13.67
CA ASP A 80 9.53 -17.23 14.92
C ASP A 80 8.53 -16.08 15.23
N LEU A 81 7.74 -15.64 14.25
CA LEU A 81 6.76 -14.58 14.45
C LEU A 81 5.47 -15.13 15.04
N LYS A 82 5.04 -14.53 16.13
CA LYS A 82 3.75 -14.82 16.78
C LYS A 82 2.87 -13.58 16.66
N LEU A 83 1.67 -13.77 16.10
CA LEU A 83 0.67 -12.72 15.89
C LEU A 83 -0.51 -12.96 16.82
N SER A 84 -1.15 -11.88 17.30
CA SER A 84 -2.45 -11.90 17.96
C SER A 84 -3.19 -10.60 17.65
N GLY A 85 -4.50 -10.58 17.85
CA GLY A 85 -5.40 -9.52 17.38
C GLY A 85 -6.10 -9.92 16.08
N SER A 86 -6.66 -8.97 15.35
CA SER A 86 -7.33 -9.23 14.08
C SER A 86 -6.90 -8.25 13.00
N ILE A 87 -6.92 -8.71 11.75
CA ILE A 87 -6.79 -7.90 10.55
C ILE A 87 -7.93 -8.27 9.63
N ARG A 88 -8.81 -7.31 9.34
CA ARG A 88 -9.92 -7.52 8.42
C ARG A 88 -9.69 -6.79 7.12
N ILE A 89 -10.02 -7.45 6.01
CA ILE A 89 -10.03 -6.87 4.66
C ILE A 89 -11.40 -7.11 4.08
N ASP A 90 -12.08 -6.04 3.69
CA ASP A 90 -13.51 -6.07 3.31
C ASP A 90 -14.38 -6.76 4.39
N GLY A 91 -14.09 -6.51 5.67
CA GLY A 91 -14.79 -7.09 6.82
C GLY A 91 -14.40 -8.54 7.16
N GLU A 92 -13.58 -9.22 6.35
CA GLU A 92 -13.16 -10.60 6.56
C GLU A 92 -11.82 -10.67 7.30
N ASP A 93 -11.75 -11.40 8.43
CA ASP A 93 -10.50 -11.60 9.16
C ASP A 93 -9.55 -12.48 8.35
N ILE A 94 -8.40 -11.92 8.00
CA ILE A 94 -7.38 -12.61 7.22
C ILE A 94 -6.43 -13.46 8.06
N LEU A 95 -6.44 -13.33 9.37
CA LEU A 95 -5.60 -14.14 10.29
C LEU A 95 -6.23 -15.49 10.62
N ASP A 96 -7.50 -15.69 10.26
CA ASP A 96 -8.18 -16.97 10.40
C ASP A 96 -7.42 -18.07 9.62
N SER A 97 -7.11 -19.17 10.29
CA SER A 97 -6.35 -20.30 9.74
C SER A 97 -7.04 -21.04 8.59
N TYR A 98 -8.35 -20.92 8.49
CA TYR A 98 -9.15 -21.54 7.42
C TYR A 98 -9.23 -20.71 6.14
N ARG A 99 -8.67 -19.50 6.12
CA ARG A 99 -8.70 -18.63 4.94
C ARG A 99 -7.69 -19.05 3.88
N ASP A 100 -8.11 -18.98 2.62
CA ASP A 100 -7.21 -19.19 1.49
C ASP A 100 -6.23 -18.02 1.35
N ILE A 101 -4.98 -18.29 1.69
CA ILE A 101 -3.87 -17.33 1.61
C ILE A 101 -3.68 -16.83 0.17
N THR A 102 -3.94 -17.67 -0.83
CA THR A 102 -3.81 -17.30 -2.24
C THR A 102 -4.84 -16.25 -2.62
N ALA A 103 -6.10 -16.42 -2.19
CA ALA A 103 -7.16 -15.46 -2.40
C ALA A 103 -6.85 -14.11 -1.74
N ILE A 104 -6.33 -14.12 -0.50
CA ILE A 104 -5.90 -12.90 0.21
C ILE A 104 -4.81 -12.18 -0.58
N ARG A 105 -3.76 -12.91 -1.01
CA ARG A 105 -2.63 -12.32 -1.75
C ARG A 105 -3.00 -11.85 -3.15
N GLN A 106 -4.02 -12.42 -3.78
CA GLN A 106 -4.52 -11.95 -5.07
C GLN A 106 -5.18 -10.57 -4.98
N LYS A 107 -5.74 -10.21 -3.83
CA LYS A 107 -6.27 -8.86 -3.59
C LYS A 107 -5.18 -7.80 -3.44
N MET A 108 -3.89 -8.19 -3.35
CA MET A 108 -2.78 -7.30 -3.01
C MET A 108 -1.62 -7.39 -3.98
N GLY A 109 -1.25 -6.26 -4.57
CA GLY A 109 0.03 -6.09 -5.25
C GLY A 109 1.11 -5.72 -4.22
N LEU A 110 2.24 -6.44 -4.20
CA LEU A 110 3.36 -6.12 -3.31
C LEU A 110 4.55 -5.59 -4.09
N LEU A 111 5.03 -4.42 -3.72
CA LEU A 111 6.25 -3.80 -4.22
C LEU A 111 7.28 -3.71 -3.09
N LEU A 112 8.37 -4.41 -3.24
CA LEU A 112 9.44 -4.49 -2.25
C LEU A 112 10.44 -3.34 -2.42
N GLN A 113 11.19 -3.05 -1.36
CA GLN A 113 12.26 -2.05 -1.33
C GLN A 113 13.31 -2.28 -2.43
N ARG A 114 13.75 -3.53 -2.60
CA ARG A 114 14.58 -3.93 -3.74
C ARG A 114 13.72 -4.60 -4.78
N PRO A 115 13.76 -4.16 -6.04
CA PRO A 115 13.01 -4.82 -7.10
C PRO A 115 13.48 -6.28 -7.26
N PHE A 116 12.53 -7.17 -7.42
CA PHE A 116 12.81 -8.58 -7.66
C PHE A 116 12.05 -9.05 -8.91
N PRO A 117 12.52 -8.71 -10.13
CA PRO A 117 11.97 -9.28 -11.33
C PRO A 117 12.22 -10.80 -11.35
N LEU A 118 11.24 -11.57 -11.80
CA LEU A 118 11.40 -13.00 -12.00
C LEU A 118 12.51 -13.25 -13.04
N PRO A 119 13.26 -14.38 -12.97
CA PRO A 119 14.32 -14.73 -13.93
C PRO A 119 13.75 -15.12 -15.30
N MET A 120 12.95 -14.24 -15.87
CA MET A 120 12.20 -14.37 -17.11
C MET A 120 12.37 -13.10 -17.94
N SER A 121 11.78 -13.10 -19.15
CA SER A 121 11.74 -11.90 -19.98
C SER A 121 10.84 -10.81 -19.37
N ILE A 122 10.96 -9.58 -19.87
CA ILE A 122 10.10 -8.46 -19.51
C ILE A 122 8.62 -8.83 -19.71
N TYR A 123 8.28 -9.39 -20.88
CA TYR A 123 6.94 -9.85 -21.21
C TYR A 123 6.43 -10.90 -20.22
N GLU A 124 7.24 -11.91 -19.95
CA GLU A 124 6.84 -13.04 -19.10
C GLU A 124 6.65 -12.62 -17.63
N ASN A 125 7.37 -11.61 -17.14
CA ASN A 125 7.15 -11.08 -15.80
C ASN A 125 5.70 -10.63 -15.57
N ILE A 126 5.07 -10.04 -16.58
CA ILE A 126 3.67 -9.57 -16.49
C ILE A 126 2.71 -10.69 -16.87
N ALA A 127 3.01 -11.40 -17.97
CA ALA A 127 2.15 -12.46 -18.50
C ALA A 127 1.97 -13.62 -17.52
N TYR A 128 2.95 -13.89 -16.66
CA TYR A 128 2.91 -14.96 -15.66
C TYR A 128 1.69 -14.87 -14.74
N GLY A 129 1.46 -13.72 -14.12
CA GLY A 129 0.32 -13.51 -13.23
C GLY A 129 -1.03 -13.66 -13.95
N LEU A 130 -1.13 -13.18 -15.20
CA LEU A 130 -2.32 -13.32 -16.02
C LEU A 130 -2.63 -14.78 -16.31
N ARG A 131 -1.61 -15.61 -16.60
CA ARG A 131 -1.78 -17.04 -16.82
C ARG A 131 -2.20 -17.81 -15.56
N LEU A 132 -1.69 -17.40 -14.38
CA LEU A 132 -2.13 -17.96 -13.10
C LEU A 132 -3.61 -17.68 -12.84
N LYS A 133 -4.12 -16.51 -13.29
CA LYS A 133 -5.56 -16.20 -13.30
C LYS A 133 -6.35 -16.95 -14.38
N GLY A 134 -5.75 -17.88 -15.12
CA GLY A 134 -6.42 -18.69 -16.13
C GLY A 134 -6.55 -18.05 -17.51
N ILE A 135 -5.99 -16.85 -17.75
CA ILE A 135 -6.03 -16.20 -19.07
C ILE A 135 -5.07 -16.92 -20.00
N ARG A 136 -5.60 -17.53 -21.06
CA ARG A 136 -4.83 -18.33 -22.04
C ARG A 136 -4.70 -17.64 -23.40
N ASN A 137 -5.58 -16.70 -23.71
CA ASN A 137 -5.59 -16.03 -25.01
C ASN A 137 -4.39 -15.10 -25.15
N LYS A 138 -3.49 -15.41 -26.08
CA LYS A 138 -2.24 -14.65 -26.32
C LYS A 138 -2.49 -13.18 -26.68
N LYS A 139 -3.55 -12.87 -27.45
CA LYS A 139 -3.89 -11.48 -27.82
C LYS A 139 -4.30 -10.67 -26.58
N ILE A 140 -5.11 -11.27 -25.69
CA ILE A 140 -5.53 -10.62 -24.44
C ILE A 140 -4.31 -10.39 -23.53
N ILE A 141 -3.43 -11.40 -23.38
CA ILE A 141 -2.21 -11.26 -22.57
C ILE A 141 -1.33 -10.14 -23.12
N SER A 142 -1.08 -10.09 -24.43
CA SER A 142 -0.25 -9.05 -25.05
C SER A 142 -0.83 -7.65 -24.85
N ALA A 143 -2.14 -7.48 -25.00
CA ALA A 143 -2.80 -6.20 -24.77
C ALA A 143 -2.69 -5.76 -23.30
N LYS A 144 -2.86 -6.68 -22.34
CA LYS A 144 -2.68 -6.39 -20.92
C LYS A 144 -1.22 -6.08 -20.56
N VAL A 145 -0.25 -6.79 -21.13
CA VAL A 145 1.18 -6.51 -20.95
C VAL A 145 1.50 -5.09 -21.42
N GLU A 146 1.06 -4.71 -22.62
CA GLU A 146 1.25 -3.35 -23.14
C GLU A 146 0.57 -2.31 -22.23
N LYS A 147 -0.69 -2.54 -21.85
CA LYS A 147 -1.44 -1.65 -20.96
C LYS A 147 -0.66 -1.36 -19.68
N HIS A 148 -0.25 -2.40 -18.93
CA HIS A 148 0.40 -2.23 -17.64
C HIS A 148 1.82 -1.65 -17.76
N LEU A 149 2.55 -1.92 -18.85
CA LEU A 149 3.82 -1.24 -19.12
C LEU A 149 3.63 0.25 -19.39
N LYS A 150 2.54 0.65 -20.06
CA LYS A 150 2.18 2.06 -20.27
C LYS A 150 1.78 2.75 -18.96
N GLU A 151 1.00 2.07 -18.11
CA GLU A 151 0.58 2.58 -16.80
C GLU A 151 1.76 2.99 -15.94
N VAL A 152 2.85 2.22 -15.99
CA VAL A 152 4.08 2.51 -15.22
C VAL A 152 5.12 3.31 -16.01
N ALA A 153 4.79 3.85 -17.19
CA ALA A 153 5.69 4.58 -18.08
C ALA A 153 6.98 3.81 -18.45
N LEU A 154 6.87 2.51 -18.66
CA LEU A 154 7.99 1.66 -19.06
C LEU A 154 7.90 1.22 -20.53
N TRP A 155 6.72 1.31 -21.16
CA TRP A 155 6.46 0.79 -22.49
C TRP A 155 7.45 1.31 -23.55
N GLU A 156 7.61 2.61 -23.66
CA GLU A 156 8.47 3.23 -24.69
C GLU A 156 9.93 2.82 -24.57
N GLU A 157 10.39 2.46 -23.37
CA GLU A 157 11.75 2.05 -23.11
C GLU A 157 12.01 0.56 -23.45
N VAL A 158 10.95 -0.27 -23.51
CA VAL A 158 11.12 -1.74 -23.59
C VAL A 158 10.34 -2.40 -24.72
N LYS A 159 9.45 -1.70 -25.43
CA LYS A 159 8.54 -2.28 -26.45
C LYS A 159 9.26 -3.11 -27.51
N ASP A 160 10.45 -2.71 -27.91
CA ASP A 160 11.24 -3.40 -28.94
C ASP A 160 12.10 -4.55 -28.40
N ARG A 161 12.13 -4.73 -27.06
CA ARG A 161 12.94 -5.77 -26.40
C ARG A 161 12.19 -6.55 -25.32
N LEU A 162 10.89 -6.73 -25.45
CA LEU A 162 10.05 -7.43 -24.49
C LEU A 162 10.48 -8.87 -24.17
N LYS A 163 11.20 -9.52 -25.09
CA LYS A 163 11.72 -10.90 -24.94
C LYS A 163 13.07 -10.94 -24.22
N THR A 164 13.71 -9.81 -23.93
CA THR A 164 14.98 -9.80 -23.20
C THR A 164 14.77 -10.07 -21.73
N SER A 165 15.80 -10.58 -21.05
CA SER A 165 15.75 -10.83 -19.61
C SER A 165 15.48 -9.54 -18.84
N ALA A 166 14.52 -9.61 -17.89
CA ALA A 166 14.19 -8.51 -17.01
C ALA A 166 15.34 -8.08 -16.08
N GLN A 167 16.30 -8.96 -15.84
CA GLN A 167 17.50 -8.67 -15.03
C GLN A 167 18.45 -7.67 -15.70
N ARG A 168 18.31 -7.45 -17.01
CA ARG A 168 19.12 -6.45 -17.76
C ARG A 168 18.57 -5.03 -17.67
N LEU A 169 17.44 -4.85 -17.03
CA LEU A 169 16.85 -3.54 -16.80
C LEU A 169 17.62 -2.79 -15.70
N SER A 170 17.63 -1.45 -15.76
CA SER A 170 18.09 -0.61 -14.66
C SER A 170 17.20 -0.84 -13.41
N ILE A 171 17.71 -0.49 -12.22
CA ILE A 171 16.94 -0.67 -10.97
C ILE A 171 15.58 0.03 -11.05
N GLY A 172 15.52 1.26 -11.57
CA GLY A 172 14.27 2.00 -11.75
C GLY A 172 13.32 1.34 -12.76
N GLN A 173 13.85 0.77 -13.85
CA GLN A 173 13.06 0.00 -14.81
C GLN A 173 12.55 -1.31 -14.17
N GLN A 174 13.38 -2.00 -13.39
CA GLN A 174 12.97 -3.20 -12.66
C GLN A 174 11.86 -2.90 -11.65
N GLN A 175 11.96 -1.77 -10.94
CA GLN A 175 10.93 -1.35 -9.98
C GLN A 175 9.59 -1.10 -10.68
N ARG A 176 9.62 -0.38 -11.82
CA ARG A 176 8.41 -0.16 -12.63
C ARG A 176 7.86 -1.47 -13.21
N LEU A 177 8.73 -2.40 -13.64
CA LEU A 177 8.29 -3.72 -14.09
C LEU A 177 7.61 -4.52 -12.96
N CYS A 178 8.18 -4.50 -11.75
CA CYS A 178 7.57 -5.15 -10.59
C CYS A 178 6.20 -4.54 -10.25
N LEU A 179 6.05 -3.21 -10.36
CA LEU A 179 4.75 -2.55 -10.21
C LEU A 179 3.78 -2.99 -11.30
N ALA A 180 4.18 -2.98 -12.58
CA ALA A 180 3.34 -3.45 -13.69
C ALA A 180 2.89 -4.91 -13.50
N ARG A 181 3.79 -5.78 -13.03
CA ARG A 181 3.47 -7.17 -12.70
C ARG A 181 2.42 -7.27 -11.60
N GLY A 182 2.54 -6.44 -10.55
CA GLY A 182 1.55 -6.37 -9.48
C GLY A 182 0.18 -5.90 -9.96
N LEU A 183 0.14 -4.88 -10.83
CA LEU A 183 -1.10 -4.33 -11.39
C LEU A 183 -1.79 -5.32 -12.34
N ALA A 184 -1.03 -6.17 -13.05
CA ALA A 184 -1.57 -7.10 -14.03
C ALA A 184 -2.56 -8.12 -13.44
N VAL A 185 -2.44 -8.42 -12.15
CA VAL A 185 -3.38 -9.30 -11.45
C VAL A 185 -4.61 -8.54 -10.93
N GLU A 186 -4.75 -7.26 -11.24
CA GLU A 186 -5.88 -6.40 -10.85
C GLU A 186 -6.18 -6.51 -9.35
N PRO A 187 -5.22 -6.12 -8.48
CA PRO A 187 -5.42 -6.13 -7.05
C PRO A 187 -6.38 -5.01 -6.63
N GLU A 188 -6.85 -5.03 -5.39
CA GLU A 188 -7.60 -3.91 -4.79
C GLU A 188 -6.69 -3.01 -3.97
N ILE A 189 -5.58 -3.57 -3.46
CA ILE A 189 -4.65 -2.92 -2.56
C ILE A 189 -3.23 -3.04 -3.11
N ILE A 190 -2.46 -1.96 -3.06
CA ILE A 190 -1.03 -1.96 -3.35
C ILE A 190 -0.27 -1.73 -2.05
N LEU A 191 0.57 -2.68 -1.69
CA LEU A 191 1.50 -2.59 -0.58
C LEU A 191 2.89 -2.23 -1.11
N ALA A 192 3.45 -1.12 -0.69
CA ALA A 192 4.74 -0.64 -1.17
C ALA A 192 5.71 -0.40 0.00
N ASP A 193 6.75 -1.22 0.10
CA ASP A 193 7.78 -1.12 1.13
C ASP A 193 8.98 -0.34 0.61
N GLU A 194 9.11 0.92 0.99
CA GLU A 194 10.18 1.86 0.59
C GLU A 194 10.48 1.84 -0.93
N PRO A 195 9.49 1.98 -1.81
CA PRO A 195 9.60 1.66 -3.23
C PRO A 195 10.59 2.53 -4.01
N CYS A 196 11.04 3.64 -3.44
CA CYS A 196 11.95 4.60 -4.08
C CYS A 196 13.33 4.67 -3.42
N SER A 197 13.59 3.93 -2.33
CA SER A 197 14.83 4.08 -1.54
C SER A 197 16.12 3.74 -2.30
N ALA A 198 16.03 2.89 -3.33
CA ALA A 198 17.18 2.47 -4.15
C ALA A 198 17.25 3.22 -5.50
N LEU A 199 16.43 4.27 -5.69
CA LEU A 199 16.29 4.97 -6.96
C LEU A 199 16.94 6.35 -6.90
N ASP A 200 17.43 6.80 -8.08
CA ASP A 200 17.78 8.20 -8.28
C ASP A 200 16.55 9.12 -8.18
N PRO A 201 16.72 10.43 -7.96
CA PRO A 201 15.62 11.36 -7.77
C PRO A 201 14.63 11.43 -8.94
N ILE A 202 15.10 11.25 -10.19
CA ILE A 202 14.25 11.31 -11.39
C ILE A 202 13.37 10.07 -11.46
N SER A 203 13.97 8.89 -11.30
CA SER A 203 13.25 7.60 -11.26
C SER A 203 12.24 7.54 -10.11
N SER A 204 12.61 8.07 -8.93
CA SER A 204 11.73 8.16 -7.77
C SER A 204 10.48 8.98 -8.09
N ARG A 205 10.66 10.15 -8.72
CA ARG A 205 9.56 11.05 -9.08
C ARG A 205 8.59 10.40 -10.06
N VAL A 206 9.10 9.66 -11.05
CA VAL A 206 8.24 8.91 -11.98
C VAL A 206 7.34 7.92 -11.25
N ILE A 207 7.87 7.17 -10.28
CA ILE A 207 7.09 6.21 -9.49
C ILE A 207 6.07 6.92 -8.59
N GLU A 208 6.48 8.01 -7.94
CA GLU A 208 5.58 8.81 -7.09
C GLU A 208 4.37 9.33 -7.87
N GLU A 209 4.60 9.89 -9.07
CA GLU A 209 3.53 10.36 -9.95
C GLU A 209 2.59 9.22 -10.38
N LYS A 210 3.12 7.98 -10.50
CA LYS A 210 2.27 6.83 -10.78
C LYS A 210 1.40 6.46 -9.58
N PHE A 211 1.92 6.48 -8.35
CA PHE A 211 1.11 6.24 -7.16
C PHE A 211 -0.04 7.25 -7.03
N ILE A 212 0.23 8.55 -7.29
CA ILE A 212 -0.81 9.59 -7.27
C ILE A 212 -1.93 9.29 -8.28
N LYS A 213 -1.59 8.78 -9.47
CA LYS A 213 -2.59 8.40 -10.48
C LYS A 213 -3.32 7.11 -10.12
N LEU A 214 -2.61 6.13 -9.59
CA LEU A 214 -3.17 4.82 -9.26
C LEU A 214 -4.15 4.86 -8.08
N LYS A 215 -4.05 5.84 -7.17
CA LYS A 215 -4.95 5.92 -6.02
C LYS A 215 -6.43 6.10 -6.37
N THR A 216 -6.77 6.51 -7.59
CA THR A 216 -8.17 6.58 -8.05
C THR A 216 -8.82 5.20 -8.13
N ASP A 217 -8.03 4.17 -8.43
CA ASP A 217 -8.49 2.82 -8.67
C ASP A 217 -8.05 1.83 -7.57
N TYR A 218 -6.97 2.16 -6.84
CA TYR A 218 -6.33 1.28 -5.87
C TYR A 218 -6.18 1.94 -4.51
N THR A 219 -6.33 1.17 -3.45
CA THR A 219 -5.89 1.58 -2.11
C THR A 219 -4.39 1.34 -1.99
N ILE A 220 -3.63 2.31 -1.48
CA ILE A 220 -2.17 2.21 -1.42
C ILE A 220 -1.70 2.35 0.02
N VAL A 221 -0.98 1.34 0.52
CA VAL A 221 -0.27 1.40 1.80
C VAL A 221 1.23 1.48 1.48
N LEU A 222 1.84 2.61 1.80
CA LEU A 222 3.22 2.91 1.45
C LEU A 222 4.06 3.10 2.71
N VAL A 223 5.13 2.35 2.83
CA VAL A 223 6.16 2.55 3.87
C VAL A 223 7.24 3.47 3.34
N THR A 224 7.59 4.49 4.09
CA THR A 224 8.76 5.33 3.82
C THR A 224 9.31 5.96 5.11
N HIS A 225 10.59 6.28 5.11
CA HIS A 225 11.22 7.14 6.12
C HIS A 225 11.57 8.52 5.53
N ILE A 226 11.28 8.77 4.25
CA ILE A 226 11.60 10.01 3.54
C ILE A 226 10.43 10.98 3.68
N LEU A 227 10.57 12.02 4.52
CA LEU A 227 9.51 12.99 4.82
C LEU A 227 8.99 13.71 3.56
N ARG A 228 9.88 14.11 2.65
CA ARG A 228 9.48 14.79 1.40
C ARG A 228 8.57 13.91 0.54
N GLN A 229 8.83 12.61 0.50
CA GLN A 229 8.00 11.63 -0.21
C GLN A 229 6.64 11.50 0.48
N ALA A 230 6.63 11.32 1.80
CA ALA A 230 5.40 11.22 2.57
C ALA A 230 4.51 12.46 2.38
N LYS A 231 5.07 13.67 2.45
CA LYS A 231 4.34 14.93 2.22
C LYS A 231 3.71 15.03 0.81
N ARG A 232 4.38 14.49 -0.22
CA ARG A 232 3.86 14.54 -1.59
C ARG A 232 2.78 13.52 -1.89
N LEU A 233 2.85 12.35 -1.25
CA LEU A 233 2.03 11.20 -1.63
C LEU A 233 0.84 10.98 -0.71
N ALA A 234 0.97 11.24 0.58
CA ALA A 234 0.02 10.81 1.58
C ALA A 234 -1.32 11.58 1.51
N ASP A 235 -2.43 10.85 1.51
CA ASP A 235 -3.73 11.36 1.94
C ASP A 235 -3.84 11.23 3.46
N ASN A 236 -3.38 10.09 4.02
CA ASN A 236 -3.32 9.82 5.45
C ASN A 236 -1.91 9.36 5.85
N VAL A 237 -1.53 9.64 7.08
CA VAL A 237 -0.25 9.20 7.67
C VAL A 237 -0.52 8.46 8.96
N ILE A 238 0.20 7.36 9.15
CA ILE A 238 0.30 6.62 10.41
C ILE A 238 1.75 6.72 10.85
N PHE A 239 2.01 7.49 11.90
CA PHE A 239 3.36 7.64 12.46
C PHE A 239 3.60 6.57 13.52
N MET A 240 4.60 5.74 13.26
CA MET A 240 4.99 4.61 14.11
C MET A 240 6.32 4.88 14.82
N TYR A 241 6.38 4.50 16.10
CA TYR A 241 7.58 4.61 16.91
C TYR A 241 7.65 3.44 17.89
N TYR A 242 8.78 2.73 17.96
CA TYR A 242 9.00 1.55 18.81
C TYR A 242 7.86 0.51 18.83
N GLY A 243 7.28 0.22 17.67
CA GLY A 243 6.23 -0.79 17.52
C GLY A 243 4.82 -0.33 17.88
N GLU A 244 4.62 0.95 18.10
CA GLU A 244 3.32 1.55 18.44
C GLU A 244 2.93 2.63 17.41
N ILE A 245 1.64 2.88 17.25
CA ILE A 245 1.14 4.06 16.54
C ILE A 245 1.11 5.21 17.55
N VAL A 246 1.92 6.23 17.29
CA VAL A 246 2.00 7.42 18.15
C VAL A 246 0.98 8.46 17.72
N GLU A 247 0.81 8.63 16.40
CA GLU A 247 -0.16 9.57 15.85
C GLU A 247 -0.59 9.12 14.46
N SER A 248 -1.87 9.35 14.12
CA SER A 248 -2.40 9.05 12.80
C SER A 248 -3.50 10.04 12.41
N GLY A 249 -3.61 10.33 11.13
CA GLY A 249 -4.61 11.26 10.63
C GLY A 249 -4.36 11.70 9.19
N PRO A 250 -5.14 12.69 8.71
CA PRO A 250 -4.91 13.32 7.42
C PRO A 250 -3.50 13.89 7.32
N ALA A 251 -2.87 13.75 6.15
CA ALA A 251 -1.49 14.16 5.95
C ALA A 251 -1.26 15.63 6.29
N GLN A 252 -2.18 16.52 5.93
CA GLN A 252 -2.09 17.93 6.25
C GLN A 252 -1.95 18.15 7.76
N GLN A 253 -2.82 17.53 8.57
CA GLN A 253 -2.77 17.66 10.03
C GLN A 253 -1.45 17.14 10.60
N ILE A 254 -1.00 15.94 10.16
CA ILE A 254 0.23 15.31 10.68
C ILE A 254 1.47 16.15 10.39
N PHE A 255 1.54 16.83 9.25
CA PHE A 255 2.71 17.61 8.85
C PHE A 255 2.66 19.09 9.27
N GLU A 256 1.47 19.68 9.45
CA GLU A 256 1.30 21.10 9.75
C GLU A 256 0.98 21.34 11.22
N ASP A 257 0.24 20.44 11.89
CA ASP A 257 -0.18 20.54 13.28
C ASP A 257 0.01 19.21 14.04
N PRO A 258 1.25 18.70 14.15
CA PRO A 258 1.54 17.48 14.90
C PRO A 258 1.25 17.70 16.39
N LYS A 259 0.55 16.74 17.02
CA LYS A 259 0.10 16.86 18.42
C LYS A 259 1.14 16.34 19.39
N THR A 260 1.84 15.25 19.04
CA THR A 260 2.80 14.61 19.92
C THR A 260 4.21 15.21 19.79
N ASP A 261 4.92 15.35 20.89
CA ASP A 261 6.28 15.91 20.88
C ASP A 261 7.26 14.99 20.12
N ILE A 262 7.04 13.70 20.17
CA ILE A 262 7.84 12.71 19.41
C ILE A 262 7.73 12.97 17.90
N LEU A 263 6.52 13.21 17.39
CA LEU A 263 6.32 13.52 15.98
C LEU A 263 6.90 14.88 15.60
N LYS A 264 6.70 15.90 16.43
CA LYS A 264 7.30 17.24 16.23
C LYS A 264 8.81 17.16 16.08
N GLU A 265 9.47 16.41 16.98
CA GLU A 265 10.92 16.23 16.93
C GLU A 265 11.34 15.43 15.68
N TYR A 266 10.62 14.36 15.34
CA TYR A 266 10.90 13.57 14.13
C TYR A 266 10.80 14.42 12.86
N LEU A 267 9.79 15.28 12.76
CA LEU A 267 9.60 16.18 11.63
C LEU A 267 10.69 17.27 11.56
N ARG A 268 11.17 17.74 12.69
CA ARG A 268 12.22 18.76 12.78
C ARG A 268 13.58 18.24 12.33
N VAL A 269 13.94 17.01 12.72
CA VAL A 269 15.26 16.41 12.43
C VAL A 269 15.34 15.87 11.00
N GLY A 270 14.22 15.49 10.41
CA GLY A 270 14.16 14.86 9.08
C GLY A 270 14.09 15.85 7.90
N HIS A 271 14.33 17.14 8.14
CA HIS A 271 14.36 18.18 7.10
C HIS A 271 15.72 18.33 6.45
#